data_9c24a107ba6095ae0d31b69203d290d0
#
_entry.id   9c24a107ba6095ae0d31b69203d290d0
#
_cell.length_a   1.000
_cell.length_b   1.000
_cell.length_c   1.000
_cell.angle_alpha   90.00
_cell.angle_beta   90.00
_cell.angle_gamma   90.00
#
_symmetry.space_group_name_H-M   'P 1'
#
loop_
_entity.id
_entity.type
_entity.pdbx_description
1 polymer ?
#
loop_
_entity_poly.entity_id
_entity_poly.type
_entity_poly.pdbx_seq_one_letter_code
_entity_poly.pdbx_strand_id
1 'polypeptide(L)'
;MSSICNLVFKIKFMPLLAKSLAPIGCIFSLISIVTGSFWGKPTWGVWWVWDARLTSMAILFLFYVSYILTWKFIDNFERANKISSIIGIVGLFNLPVIKYSVDWWNTLHQPSSITLTSAPSIHYTMLVPLVIMFFGMILYSLIIFLMRYKTEVIKFKLDKRKNYK
;
A
#
# COMPACT_ATOMS: atom_id res chain seq x y z
N MET A 1 -0.46 -2.51 -10.30
CA MET A 1 -0.98 -3.25 -11.47
C MET A 1 -2.34 -2.71 -11.96
N SER A 2 -3.35 -2.51 -11.12
CA SER A 2 -4.65 -1.96 -11.58
C SER A 2 -4.55 -0.60 -12.27
N SER A 3 -3.65 0.29 -11.82
CA SER A 3 -3.42 1.60 -12.44
C SER A 3 -2.83 1.51 -13.85
N ILE A 4 -1.92 0.57 -14.10
CA ILE A 4 -1.35 0.31 -15.44
C ILE A 4 -2.44 -0.26 -16.36
N CYS A 5 -3.16 -1.29 -15.91
CA CYS A 5 -4.27 -1.87 -16.67
C CYS A 5 -5.35 -0.84 -17.00
N ASN A 6 -5.62 0.10 -16.09
CA ASN A 6 -6.60 1.15 -16.31
C ASN A 6 -6.16 2.15 -17.39
N LEU A 7 -4.90 2.57 -17.41
CA LEU A 7 -4.38 3.49 -18.44
C LEU A 7 -4.28 2.83 -19.82
N VAL A 8 -3.95 1.54 -19.88
CA VAL A 8 -3.75 0.80 -21.15
C VAL A 8 -5.08 0.30 -21.72
N PHE A 9 -5.91 -0.34 -20.89
CA PHE A 9 -7.12 -1.04 -21.35
C PHE A 9 -8.43 -0.28 -21.12
N LYS A 10 -8.41 0.91 -20.46
CA LYS A 10 -9.60 1.75 -20.15
C LYS A 10 -10.77 0.96 -19.52
N ILE A 11 -10.48 -0.05 -18.72
CA ILE A 11 -11.49 -0.90 -18.08
C ILE A 11 -12.19 -0.09 -16.99
N LYS A 12 -13.46 0.21 -17.15
CA LYS A 12 -14.26 1.11 -16.28
C LYS A 12 -14.28 0.74 -14.79
N PHE A 13 -14.06 -0.52 -14.43
CA PHE A 13 -14.08 -0.99 -13.02
C PHE A 13 -12.69 -0.96 -12.34
N MET A 14 -11.60 -0.88 -13.09
CA MET A 14 -10.23 -0.85 -12.53
C MET A 14 -9.97 0.35 -11.61
N PRO A 15 -10.42 1.58 -11.92
CA PRO A 15 -10.29 2.70 -11.01
C PRO A 15 -10.97 2.49 -9.66
N LEU A 16 -12.14 1.86 -9.66
CA LEU A 16 -12.91 1.58 -8.44
C LEU A 16 -12.21 0.54 -7.55
N LEU A 17 -11.57 -0.46 -8.17
CA LEU A 17 -10.74 -1.43 -7.44
C LEU A 17 -9.56 -0.73 -6.76
N ALA A 18 -8.79 0.05 -7.52
CA ALA A 18 -7.64 0.79 -6.99
C ALA A 18 -8.05 1.79 -5.90
N LYS A 19 -9.16 2.52 -6.10
CA LYS A 19 -9.74 3.44 -5.11
C LYS A 19 -10.14 2.74 -3.82
N SER A 20 -10.63 1.50 -3.91
CA SER A 20 -11.02 0.70 -2.75
C SER A 20 -9.83 0.13 -1.99
N LEU A 21 -8.72 -0.19 -2.66
CA LEU A 21 -7.50 -0.74 -2.08
C LEU A 21 -6.61 0.32 -1.43
N ALA A 22 -6.56 1.52 -1.98
CA ALA A 22 -5.63 2.57 -1.54
C ALA A 22 -5.72 2.90 -0.04
N PRO A 23 -6.91 3.04 0.60
CA PRO A 23 -6.99 3.28 2.04
C PRO A 23 -6.47 2.12 2.90
N ILE A 24 -6.60 0.89 2.44
CA ILE A 24 -6.07 -0.29 3.13
C ILE A 24 -4.54 -0.24 3.13
N GLY A 25 -3.94 0.02 1.96
CA GLY A 25 -2.49 0.21 1.83
C GLY A 25 -1.97 1.40 2.65
N CYS A 26 -2.73 2.51 2.69
CA CYS A 26 -2.42 3.69 3.49
C CYS A 26 -2.35 3.35 4.98
N ILE A 27 -3.36 2.65 5.51
CA ILE A 27 -3.41 2.26 6.94
C ILE A 27 -2.27 1.30 7.26
N PHE A 28 -2.00 0.29 6.43
CA PHE A 28 -0.91 -0.65 6.69
C PHE A 28 0.47 -0.01 6.61
N SER A 29 0.70 0.92 5.69
CA SER A 29 1.96 1.66 5.65
C SER A 29 2.13 2.54 6.89
N LEU A 30 1.07 3.20 7.37
CA LEU A 30 1.09 3.96 8.61
C LEU A 30 1.39 3.08 9.84
N ILE A 31 0.68 1.95 9.98
CA ILE A 31 0.93 0.98 11.06
C ILE A 31 2.38 0.49 11.02
N SER A 32 2.90 0.17 9.84
CA SER A 32 4.29 -0.28 9.67
C SER A 32 5.30 0.78 10.12
N ILE A 33 5.07 2.06 9.78
CA ILE A 33 5.93 3.17 10.20
C ILE A 33 5.88 3.34 11.72
N VAL A 34 4.68 3.37 12.32
CA VAL A 34 4.49 3.56 13.76
C VAL A 34 5.10 2.40 14.54
N THR A 35 4.76 1.16 14.21
CA THR A 35 5.29 -0.03 14.90
C THR A 35 6.80 -0.18 14.69
N GLY A 36 7.30 0.15 13.50
CA GLY A 36 8.73 0.20 13.20
C GLY A 36 9.48 1.22 14.07
N SER A 37 8.90 2.41 14.30
CA SER A 37 9.47 3.42 15.19
C SER A 37 9.51 2.94 16.65
N PHE A 38 8.44 2.29 17.13
CA PHE A 38 8.43 1.69 18.48
C PHE A 38 9.47 0.59 18.66
N TRP A 39 9.72 -0.20 17.62
CA TRP A 39 10.76 -1.21 17.63
C TRP A 39 12.16 -0.59 17.53
N GLY A 40 12.32 0.47 16.75
CA GLY A 40 13.59 1.17 16.53
C GLY A 40 14.14 1.81 17.81
N LYS A 41 13.28 2.34 18.68
CA LYS A 41 13.71 3.01 19.92
C LYS A 41 14.55 2.12 20.85
N PRO A 42 14.12 0.91 21.24
CA PRO A 42 14.95 0.02 22.07
C PRO A 42 16.13 -0.57 21.31
N THR A 43 16.05 -0.74 19.98
CA THR A 43 17.09 -1.42 19.20
C THR A 43 18.22 -0.47 18.78
N TRP A 44 17.88 0.75 18.35
CA TRP A 44 18.80 1.74 17.79
C TRP A 44 18.96 2.97 18.67
N GLY A 45 18.22 3.08 19.76
CA GLY A 45 18.23 4.25 20.66
C GLY A 45 17.44 5.46 20.17
N VAL A 46 16.92 5.44 18.95
CA VAL A 46 16.20 6.54 18.29
C VAL A 46 14.86 6.07 17.71
N TRP A 47 13.87 6.98 17.64
CA TRP A 47 12.56 6.67 17.08
C TRP A 47 12.57 6.60 15.54
N TRP A 48 13.49 7.34 14.92
CA TRP A 48 13.55 7.49 13.46
C TRP A 48 14.98 7.69 12.99
N VAL A 49 15.31 7.03 11.91
CA VAL A 49 16.57 7.22 11.17
C VAL A 49 16.22 7.44 9.69
N TRP A 50 16.86 8.42 9.08
CA TRP A 50 16.69 8.71 7.66
C TRP A 50 17.51 7.74 6.80
N ASP A 51 17.25 6.46 6.93
CA ASP A 51 17.82 5.47 6.03
C ASP A 51 16.94 5.25 4.79
N ALA A 52 17.45 4.53 3.81
CA ALA A 52 16.75 4.32 2.55
C ALA A 52 15.42 3.54 2.75
N ARG A 53 15.36 2.61 3.70
CA ARG A 53 14.17 1.78 3.95
C ARG A 53 13.05 2.56 4.63
N LEU A 54 13.36 3.28 5.71
CA LEU A 54 12.34 4.07 6.41
C LEU A 54 11.87 5.25 5.55
N THR A 55 12.80 5.92 4.86
CA THR A 55 12.46 7.03 3.97
C THR A 55 11.56 6.57 2.82
N SER A 56 11.88 5.45 2.17
CA SER A 56 11.04 4.92 1.08
C SER A 56 9.67 4.44 1.56
N MET A 57 9.55 3.92 2.80
CA MET A 57 8.26 3.62 3.43
C MET A 57 7.43 4.86 3.69
N ALA A 58 8.04 5.95 4.19
CA ALA A 58 7.36 7.22 4.39
C ALA A 58 6.88 7.81 3.04
N ILE A 59 7.70 7.73 2.01
CA ILE A 59 7.32 8.14 0.64
C ILE A 59 6.15 7.29 0.12
N LEU A 60 6.13 5.97 0.35
CA LEU A 60 5.01 5.11 -0.02
C LEU A 60 3.71 5.54 0.68
N PHE A 61 3.78 5.84 1.97
CA PHE A 61 2.63 6.37 2.72
C PHE A 61 2.10 7.67 2.10
N LEU A 62 2.99 8.61 1.75
CA LEU A 62 2.62 9.87 1.09
C LEU A 62 1.99 9.63 -0.29
N PHE A 63 2.44 8.64 -1.07
CA PHE A 63 1.78 8.27 -2.32
C PHE A 63 0.36 7.76 -2.09
N TYR A 64 0.12 6.94 -1.06
CA TYR A 64 -1.25 6.52 -0.72
C TYR A 64 -2.13 7.68 -0.30
N VAL A 65 -1.63 8.59 0.54
CA VAL A 65 -2.34 9.81 0.95
C VAL A 65 -2.69 10.66 -0.27
N SER A 66 -1.72 10.94 -1.13
CA SER A 66 -1.91 11.72 -2.37
C SER A 66 -2.93 11.07 -3.30
N TYR A 67 -2.90 9.74 -3.43
CA TYR A 67 -3.88 8.98 -4.20
C TYR A 67 -5.31 9.18 -3.67
N ILE A 68 -5.48 9.07 -2.35
CA ILE A 68 -6.79 9.23 -1.69
C ILE A 68 -7.29 10.68 -1.84
N LEU A 69 -6.41 11.67 -1.63
CA LEU A 69 -6.74 13.08 -1.76
C LEU A 69 -7.14 13.46 -3.19
N THR A 70 -6.51 12.87 -4.20
CA THR A 70 -6.89 13.05 -5.61
C THR A 70 -8.36 12.71 -5.83
N TRP A 71 -8.85 11.59 -5.29
CA TRP A 71 -10.25 11.19 -5.40
C TRP A 71 -11.20 12.01 -4.52
N LYS A 72 -10.68 12.71 -3.52
CA LYS A 72 -11.48 13.57 -2.63
C LYS A 72 -11.67 14.97 -3.19
N PHE A 73 -10.64 15.53 -3.84
CA PHE A 73 -10.63 16.93 -4.27
C PHE A 73 -10.94 17.14 -5.75
N ILE A 74 -10.88 16.10 -6.56
CA ILE A 74 -11.16 16.22 -8.00
C ILE A 74 -12.51 15.58 -8.30
N ASP A 75 -13.51 16.42 -8.56
CA ASP A 75 -14.89 15.98 -8.86
C ASP A 75 -14.99 15.25 -10.20
N ASN A 76 -14.20 15.65 -11.19
CA ASN A 76 -14.21 15.01 -12.50
C ASN A 76 -13.56 13.62 -12.43
N PHE A 77 -14.37 12.58 -12.62
CA PHE A 77 -13.96 11.18 -12.53
C PHE A 77 -12.77 10.83 -13.45
N GLU A 78 -12.79 11.30 -14.70
CA GLU A 78 -11.73 11.00 -15.68
C GLU A 78 -10.39 11.65 -15.28
N ARG A 79 -10.42 12.90 -14.81
CA ARG A 79 -9.23 13.61 -14.32
C ARG A 79 -8.69 12.96 -13.05
N ALA A 80 -9.55 12.68 -12.08
CA ALA A 80 -9.18 11.99 -10.84
C ALA A 80 -8.53 10.64 -11.15
N ASN A 81 -9.13 9.85 -12.04
CA ASN A 81 -8.63 8.57 -12.48
C ASN A 81 -7.23 8.68 -13.13
N LYS A 82 -7.04 9.63 -14.06
CA LYS A 82 -5.75 9.81 -14.74
C LYS A 82 -4.64 10.19 -13.76
N ILE A 83 -4.87 11.18 -12.88
CA ILE A 83 -3.87 11.65 -11.91
C ILE A 83 -3.56 10.56 -10.88
N SER A 84 -4.59 9.94 -10.30
CA SER A 84 -4.40 8.86 -9.32
C SER A 84 -3.67 7.64 -9.92
N SER A 85 -3.92 7.32 -11.19
CA SER A 85 -3.20 6.25 -11.89
C SER A 85 -1.72 6.57 -12.05
N ILE A 86 -1.35 7.82 -12.36
CA ILE A 86 0.05 8.25 -12.44
C ILE A 86 0.71 8.11 -11.07
N ILE A 87 0.07 8.62 -10.01
CA ILE A 87 0.57 8.49 -8.62
C ILE A 87 0.78 7.01 -8.26
N GLY A 88 -0.18 6.13 -8.62
CA GLY A 88 -0.08 4.70 -8.36
C GLY A 88 1.05 4.01 -9.13
N ILE A 89 1.36 4.46 -10.35
CA ILE A 89 2.50 3.94 -11.13
C ILE A 89 3.82 4.41 -10.51
N VAL A 90 3.95 5.69 -10.18
CA VAL A 90 5.15 6.21 -9.52
C VAL A 90 5.38 5.50 -8.18
N GLY A 91 4.31 5.30 -7.38
CA GLY A 91 4.37 4.51 -6.14
C GLY A 91 4.80 3.06 -6.35
N LEU A 92 4.48 2.45 -7.49
CA LEU A 92 4.92 1.09 -7.81
C LEU A 92 6.45 0.99 -7.96
N PHE A 93 7.09 2.01 -8.55
CA PHE A 93 8.56 2.05 -8.67
C PHE A 93 9.26 2.22 -7.32
N ASN A 94 8.57 2.70 -6.30
CA ASN A 94 9.11 2.80 -4.95
C ASN A 94 9.17 1.43 -4.23
N LEU A 95 8.36 0.43 -4.62
CA LEU A 95 8.36 -0.89 -3.96
C LEU A 95 9.68 -1.65 -4.08
N PRO A 96 10.34 -1.74 -5.25
CA PRO A 96 11.69 -2.30 -5.35
C PRO A 96 12.70 -1.57 -4.45
N VAL A 97 12.61 -0.25 -4.35
CA VAL A 97 13.50 0.53 -3.46
C VAL A 97 13.32 0.10 -2.00
N ILE A 98 12.08 -0.04 -1.51
CA ILE A 98 11.81 -0.54 -0.16
C ILE A 98 12.40 -1.95 0.04
N LYS A 99 12.19 -2.85 -0.93
CA LYS A 99 12.61 -4.24 -0.82
C LYS A 99 14.13 -4.38 -0.81
N TYR A 100 14.82 -3.72 -1.72
CA TYR A 100 16.26 -3.88 -1.94
C TYR A 100 17.10 -2.81 -1.27
N SER A 101 16.50 -1.86 -0.54
CA SER A 101 17.20 -0.77 0.13
C SER A 101 18.28 -1.27 1.10
N VAL A 102 18.04 -2.39 1.77
CA VAL A 102 19.00 -3.00 2.72
C VAL A 102 20.20 -3.60 2.00
N ASP A 103 20.00 -4.09 0.76
CA ASP A 103 21.07 -4.69 -0.04
C ASP A 103 21.89 -3.63 -0.79
N TRP A 104 21.26 -2.48 -1.14
CA TRP A 104 21.88 -1.43 -1.94
C TRP A 104 22.54 -0.31 -1.12
N TRP A 105 22.07 -0.09 0.11
CA TRP A 105 22.59 0.96 1.00
C TRP A 105 22.93 0.41 2.37
N ASN A 106 23.89 1.05 3.02
CA ASN A 106 24.17 0.80 4.42
C ASN A 106 22.99 1.29 5.27
N THR A 107 22.28 0.37 5.90
CA THR A 107 21.13 0.66 6.76
C THR A 107 21.31 -0.03 8.11
N LEU A 108 20.59 0.43 9.13
CA LEU A 108 20.52 -0.25 10.43
C LEU A 108 19.65 -1.51 10.42
N HIS A 109 18.91 -1.72 9.31
CA HIS A 109 18.04 -2.87 9.16
C HIS A 109 18.82 -4.14 8.84
N GLN A 110 18.38 -5.24 9.45
CA GLN A 110 18.91 -6.57 9.13
C GLN A 110 18.41 -7.05 7.75
N PRO A 111 19.17 -7.90 7.04
CA PRO A 111 18.72 -8.56 5.83
C PRO A 111 17.48 -9.43 6.09
N SER A 112 16.79 -9.82 5.01
CA SER A 112 15.54 -10.59 5.09
C SER A 112 15.75 -11.93 5.76
N SER A 113 15.04 -12.21 6.86
CA SER A 113 15.04 -13.50 7.55
C SER A 113 14.27 -14.60 6.81
N ILE A 114 13.40 -14.22 5.87
CA ILE A 114 12.62 -15.13 5.03
C ILE A 114 12.93 -14.78 3.58
N THR A 115 13.49 -15.74 2.83
CA THR A 115 13.81 -15.63 1.40
C THR A 115 13.15 -16.75 0.64
N LEU A 116 13.00 -16.60 -0.67
CA LEU A 116 12.45 -17.66 -1.53
C LEU A 116 13.46 -18.75 -1.85
N THR A 117 14.75 -18.49 -1.61
CA THR A 117 15.87 -19.34 -2.04
C THR A 117 16.52 -20.15 -0.90
N SER A 118 16.22 -19.80 0.34
CA SER A 118 16.80 -20.47 1.51
C SER A 118 15.76 -20.72 2.61
N ALA A 119 16.03 -21.66 3.48
CA ALA A 119 15.20 -21.90 4.68
C ALA A 119 15.15 -20.64 5.56
N PRO A 120 14.00 -20.35 6.20
CA PRO A 120 13.88 -19.21 7.11
C PRO A 120 14.93 -19.27 8.23
N SER A 121 15.61 -18.15 8.50
CA SER A 121 16.60 -18.04 9.58
C SER A 121 15.98 -17.85 10.97
N ILE A 122 14.64 -17.75 11.06
CA ILE A 122 13.91 -17.59 12.32
C ILE A 122 13.43 -18.94 12.87
N HIS A 123 13.39 -19.05 14.20
CA HIS A 123 12.92 -20.25 14.86
C HIS A 123 11.44 -20.52 14.58
N TYR A 124 11.03 -21.80 14.48
CA TYR A 124 9.66 -22.18 14.11
C TYR A 124 8.59 -21.64 15.07
N THR A 125 8.90 -21.45 16.35
CA THR A 125 7.97 -20.86 17.33
C THR A 125 7.59 -19.42 17.01
N MET A 126 8.44 -18.68 16.28
CA MET A 126 8.15 -17.33 15.78
C MET A 126 7.55 -17.37 14.37
N LEU A 127 7.98 -18.34 13.56
CA LEU A 127 7.50 -18.49 12.19
C LEU A 127 6.00 -18.81 12.12
N VAL A 128 5.52 -19.74 12.97
CA VAL A 128 4.12 -20.18 12.96
C VAL A 128 3.15 -19.03 13.26
N PRO A 129 3.29 -18.26 14.37
CA PRO A 129 2.43 -17.11 14.63
C PRO A 129 2.49 -16.05 13.51
N LEU A 130 3.66 -15.82 12.94
CA LEU A 130 3.85 -14.86 11.85
C LEU A 130 3.06 -15.27 10.60
N VAL A 131 3.10 -16.55 10.22
CA VAL A 131 2.35 -17.07 9.07
C VAL A 131 0.85 -17.02 9.32
N ILE A 132 0.38 -17.40 10.51
CA ILE A 132 -1.04 -17.31 10.88
C ILE A 132 -1.51 -15.85 10.80
N MET A 133 -0.74 -14.92 11.37
CA MET A 133 -1.06 -13.49 11.34
C MET A 133 -1.07 -12.94 9.91
N PHE A 134 -0.14 -13.36 9.06
CA PHE A 134 -0.09 -12.98 7.65
C PHE A 134 -1.39 -13.36 6.91
N PHE A 135 -1.84 -14.61 7.05
CA PHE A 135 -3.11 -15.04 6.45
C PHE A 135 -4.32 -14.34 7.07
N GLY A 136 -4.32 -14.11 8.39
CA GLY A 136 -5.36 -13.33 9.07
C GLY A 136 -5.47 -11.91 8.52
N MET A 137 -4.34 -11.23 8.30
CA MET A 137 -4.32 -9.88 7.72
C MET A 137 -4.75 -9.86 6.25
N ILE A 138 -4.44 -10.90 5.47
CA ILE A 138 -4.95 -11.05 4.10
C ILE A 138 -6.48 -11.18 4.10
N LEU A 139 -7.04 -12.07 4.92
CA LEU A 139 -8.49 -12.26 5.01
C LEU A 139 -9.20 -10.99 5.49
N TYR A 140 -8.67 -10.33 6.51
CA TYR A 140 -9.18 -9.05 7.00
C TYR A 140 -9.18 -7.98 5.89
N SER A 141 -8.07 -7.85 5.17
CA SER A 141 -7.94 -6.90 4.05
C SER A 141 -8.91 -7.20 2.93
N LEU A 142 -9.14 -8.49 2.62
CA LEU A 142 -10.07 -8.92 1.60
C LEU A 142 -11.52 -8.55 1.96
N ILE A 143 -11.92 -8.78 3.21
CA ILE A 143 -13.27 -8.40 3.69
C ILE A 143 -13.48 -6.89 3.57
N ILE A 144 -12.55 -6.08 4.08
CA ILE A 144 -12.65 -4.61 3.99
C ILE A 144 -12.65 -4.16 2.53
N PHE A 145 -11.81 -4.75 1.68
CA PHE A 145 -11.78 -4.46 0.26
C PHE A 145 -13.13 -4.71 -0.41
N LEU A 146 -13.75 -5.88 -0.18
CA LEU A 146 -15.03 -6.23 -0.77
C LEU A 146 -16.15 -5.27 -0.33
N MET A 147 -16.18 -4.91 0.96
CA MET A 147 -17.15 -3.94 1.49
C MET A 147 -16.96 -2.56 0.84
N ARG A 148 -15.74 -2.07 0.78
CA ARG A 148 -15.41 -0.76 0.15
C ARG A 148 -15.70 -0.76 -1.34
N TYR A 149 -15.32 -1.81 -2.05
CA TYR A 149 -15.56 -1.94 -3.48
C TYR A 149 -17.05 -1.90 -3.80
N LYS A 150 -17.88 -2.65 -3.06
CA LYS A 150 -19.34 -2.59 -3.19
C LYS A 150 -19.87 -1.18 -2.99
N THR A 151 -19.38 -0.46 -1.97
CA THR A 151 -19.76 0.93 -1.69
C THR A 151 -19.39 1.87 -2.84
N GLU A 152 -18.16 1.78 -3.38
CA GLU A 152 -17.71 2.63 -4.48
C GLU A 152 -18.48 2.35 -5.78
N VAL A 153 -18.82 1.10 -6.06
CA VAL A 153 -19.65 0.74 -7.22
C VAL A 153 -21.07 1.31 -7.09
N ILE A 154 -21.67 1.25 -5.90
CA ILE A 154 -23.00 1.84 -5.67
C ILE A 154 -22.96 3.36 -5.84
N LYS A 155 -21.98 4.05 -5.24
CA LYS A 155 -21.79 5.50 -5.40
C LYS A 155 -21.65 5.87 -6.87
N PHE A 156 -20.79 5.19 -7.60
CA PHE A 156 -20.59 5.45 -9.04
C PHE A 156 -21.89 5.31 -9.86
N LYS A 157 -22.72 4.29 -9.56
CA LYS A 157 -24.02 4.09 -10.22
C LYS A 157 -25.02 5.19 -9.87
N LEU A 158 -25.04 5.66 -8.62
CA LEU A 158 -25.94 6.73 -8.18
C LEU A 158 -25.57 8.07 -8.81
N ASP A 159 -24.29 8.42 -8.86
CA ASP A 159 -23.80 9.66 -9.47
C ASP A 159 -24.10 9.69 -10.98
N LYS A 160 -23.95 8.55 -11.65
CA LYS A 160 -24.31 8.42 -13.05
C LYS A 160 -25.81 8.63 -13.29
N ARG A 161 -26.68 8.15 -12.39
CA ARG A 161 -28.13 8.40 -12.48
C ARG A 161 -28.52 9.87 -12.29
N LYS A 162 -27.83 10.60 -11.41
CA LYS A 162 -28.08 12.03 -11.19
C LYS A 162 -27.75 12.89 -12.41
N ASN A 163 -26.72 12.52 -13.16
CA ASN A 163 -26.29 13.24 -14.34
C ASN A 163 -27.17 12.98 -15.61
N TYR A 164 -28.10 12.03 -15.55
CA TYR A 164 -29.07 11.74 -16.61
C TYR A 164 -30.49 12.32 -16.33
N LYS A 165 -30.68 12.96 -15.18
CA LYS A 165 -31.90 13.75 -14.88
C LYS A 165 -31.60 15.22 -15.01
#